data_420ed3c8e0f0d08e4a5235dbdc43a895
#
_entry.id   420ed3c8e0f0d08e4a5235dbdc43a895
#
_cell.length_a   1.000
_cell.length_b   1.000
_cell.length_c   1.000
_cell.angle_alpha   90.00
_cell.angle_beta   90.00
_cell.angle_gamma   90.00
#
_symmetry.space_group_name_H-M   'P 1'
#
loop_
_entity.id
_entity.type
_entity.pdbx_description
1 polymer ?
#
loop_
_entity_poly.entity_id
_entity_poly.type
_entity_poly.pdbx_seq_one_letter_code
_entity_poly.pdbx_strand_id
1 'polypeptide(L)'
;VFNLSQFTHSFEDLEHRFLKRYPMMAVLYPGHILSGENHLQYRDLAREDFIIMQPKGRSNDEAEEVLICYNRGGFIPNIILREQEVQTVLLEVSAGFGVAILPEYAVRYYRNARNLVIVPLVREDGSAEQLDLEIGWKRENKNPAIEKLLAWMKTHEYTE
;
A
#
# COMPACT_ATOMS: atom_id res chain seq x y z
N VAL A 1 6.35 -10.55 13.55
CA VAL A 1 6.24 -10.33 12.09
C VAL A 1 5.25 -9.20 11.90
N PHE A 2 5.67 -8.13 11.24
CA PHE A 2 4.77 -7.06 10.81
C PHE A 2 4.18 -7.46 9.46
N ASN A 3 2.89 -7.36 9.32
CA ASN A 3 2.22 -7.58 8.06
C ASN A 3 1.35 -6.38 7.71
N LEU A 4 1.49 -5.90 6.49
CA LEU A 4 0.60 -4.93 5.89
C LEU A 4 -0.43 -5.75 5.11
N SER A 5 -1.64 -5.83 5.61
CA SER A 5 -2.68 -6.59 4.94
C SER A 5 -3.90 -5.74 4.65
N GLN A 6 -4.28 -5.70 3.40
CA GLN A 6 -5.62 -5.27 2.99
C GLN A 6 -6.62 -6.44 3.07
N PHE A 7 -6.14 -7.67 3.29
CA PHE A 7 -6.93 -8.88 3.32
C PHE A 7 -6.63 -9.68 4.60
N THR A 8 -7.59 -9.71 5.49
CA THR A 8 -7.54 -10.47 6.75
C THR A 8 -7.78 -11.98 6.58
N HIS A 9 -7.91 -12.49 5.35
CA HIS A 9 -8.38 -13.87 5.12
C HIS A 9 -7.31 -14.96 5.17
N SER A 10 -6.02 -14.63 5.35
CA SER A 10 -4.94 -15.65 5.38
C SER A 10 -4.41 -15.98 6.78
N PHE A 11 -5.08 -15.56 7.86
CA PHE A 11 -4.48 -15.58 9.20
C PHE A 11 -5.27 -16.37 10.24
N GLU A 12 -5.91 -17.47 9.85
CA GLU A 12 -6.67 -18.33 10.79
C GLU A 12 -5.83 -18.79 12.00
N ASP A 13 -4.51 -18.94 11.81
CA ASP A 13 -3.56 -19.37 12.86
C ASP A 13 -2.81 -18.23 13.56
N LEU A 14 -3.09 -16.96 13.18
CA LEU A 14 -2.42 -15.80 13.75
C LEU A 14 -3.35 -15.03 14.68
N GLU A 15 -2.79 -14.57 15.78
CA GLU A 15 -3.32 -13.43 16.51
C GLU A 15 -2.78 -12.15 15.89
N HIS A 16 -3.61 -11.13 15.81
CA HIS A 16 -3.22 -9.85 15.23
C HIS A 16 -3.73 -8.68 16.07
N ARG A 17 -3.06 -7.56 15.94
CA ARG A 17 -3.44 -6.30 16.56
C ARG A 17 -3.25 -5.17 15.57
N PHE A 18 -4.30 -4.37 15.40
CA PHE A 18 -4.25 -3.12 14.66
C PHE A 18 -3.26 -2.15 15.30
N LEU A 19 -2.46 -1.49 14.48
CA LEU A 19 -1.49 -0.48 14.87
C LEU A 19 -1.88 0.91 14.39
N LYS A 20 -2.01 1.04 13.06
CA LYS A 20 -2.25 2.34 12.42
C LYS A 20 -2.90 2.15 11.07
N ARG A 21 -3.59 3.18 10.62
CA ARG A 21 -4.20 3.26 9.29
C ARG A 21 -3.52 4.33 8.46
N TYR A 22 -3.19 3.99 7.22
CA TYR A 22 -2.52 4.89 6.29
C TYR A 22 -3.35 5.11 5.03
N PRO A 23 -3.46 6.35 4.53
CA PRO A 23 -4.07 6.61 3.23
C PRO A 23 -3.29 5.93 2.11
N MET A 24 -4.02 5.48 1.08
CA MET A 24 -3.42 5.00 -0.16
C MET A 24 -3.27 6.16 -1.14
N MET A 25 -2.16 6.14 -1.86
CA MET A 25 -1.77 7.20 -2.79
C MET A 25 -1.51 6.62 -4.17
N ALA A 26 -2.01 7.27 -5.20
CA ALA A 26 -1.53 7.07 -6.57
C ALA A 26 -0.23 7.86 -6.77
N VAL A 27 0.77 7.23 -7.34
CA VAL A 27 2.07 7.83 -7.67
C VAL A 27 2.17 7.92 -9.18
N LEU A 28 2.34 9.14 -9.68
CA LEU A 28 2.33 9.48 -11.10
C LEU A 28 3.62 10.23 -11.46
N TYR A 29 4.01 10.22 -12.72
CA TYR A 29 5.10 11.06 -13.23
C TYR A 29 4.59 12.49 -13.52
N PRO A 30 5.45 13.51 -13.50
CA PRO A 30 5.07 14.88 -13.86
C PRO A 30 4.61 14.95 -15.32
N GLY A 31 3.47 15.63 -15.53
CA GLY A 31 2.86 15.72 -16.85
C GLY A 31 1.94 14.55 -17.23
N HIS A 32 1.74 13.60 -16.32
CA HIS A 32 0.68 12.61 -16.46
C HIS A 32 -0.69 13.29 -16.56
N ILE A 33 -1.60 12.76 -17.38
CA ILE A 33 -2.92 13.39 -17.61
C ILE A 33 -3.72 13.60 -16.30
N LEU A 34 -3.53 12.73 -15.31
CA LEU A 34 -4.17 12.78 -14.00
C LEU A 34 -3.40 13.60 -12.96
N SER A 35 -2.26 14.19 -13.32
CA SER A 35 -1.38 14.90 -12.36
C SER A 35 -1.97 16.18 -11.77
N GLY A 36 -3.03 16.72 -12.38
CA GLY A 36 -3.75 17.91 -11.91
C GLY A 36 -4.90 17.62 -10.97
N GLU A 37 -5.21 16.35 -10.72
CA GLU A 37 -6.34 15.97 -9.88
C GLU A 37 -6.02 16.12 -8.38
N ASN A 38 -7.00 16.53 -7.59
CA ASN A 38 -6.85 16.64 -6.12
C ASN A 38 -7.01 15.30 -5.42
N HIS A 39 -7.70 14.36 -6.02
CA HIS A 39 -7.90 12.98 -5.59
C HIS A 39 -8.27 12.10 -6.79
N LEU A 40 -8.04 10.81 -6.68
CA LEU A 40 -8.37 9.81 -7.69
C LEU A 40 -9.14 8.65 -7.05
N GLN A 41 -9.90 7.96 -7.87
CA GLN A 41 -10.47 6.66 -7.52
C GLN A 41 -9.72 5.55 -8.29
N TYR A 42 -9.80 4.30 -7.83
CA TYR A 42 -9.17 3.19 -8.54
C TYR A 42 -9.57 3.12 -10.02
N ARG A 43 -10.84 3.36 -10.33
CA ARG A 43 -11.36 3.34 -11.72
C ARG A 43 -10.72 4.35 -12.65
N ASP A 44 -10.21 5.47 -12.11
CA ASP A 44 -9.56 6.50 -12.91
C ASP A 44 -8.21 6.00 -13.46
N LEU A 45 -7.63 5.00 -12.80
CA LEU A 45 -6.37 4.34 -13.18
C LEU A 45 -6.57 3.13 -14.11
N ALA A 46 -7.79 2.82 -14.56
CA ALA A 46 -8.10 1.59 -15.29
C ALA A 46 -7.39 1.44 -16.64
N ARG A 47 -6.85 2.52 -17.20
CA ARG A 47 -6.13 2.51 -18.48
C ARG A 47 -4.62 2.66 -18.35
N GLU A 48 -4.12 2.68 -17.12
CA GLU A 48 -2.72 2.90 -16.84
C GLU A 48 -1.93 1.59 -16.78
N ASP A 49 -0.65 1.69 -17.09
CA ASP A 49 0.33 0.63 -16.88
C ASP A 49 0.79 0.67 -15.42
N PHE A 50 0.77 -0.47 -14.75
CA PHE A 50 1.08 -0.56 -13.32
C PHE A 50 2.48 -1.09 -13.05
N ILE A 51 3.16 -0.43 -12.12
CA ILE A 51 4.39 -0.90 -11.47
C ILE A 51 4.03 -1.29 -10.05
N ILE A 52 4.17 -2.56 -9.70
CA ILE A 52 3.80 -3.06 -8.38
C ILE A 52 5.02 -3.41 -7.54
N MET A 53 4.85 -3.29 -6.22
CA MET A 53 5.84 -3.77 -5.27
C MET A 53 5.57 -5.24 -4.93
N GLN A 54 6.51 -6.12 -5.25
CA GLN A 54 6.44 -7.56 -4.96
C GLN A 54 7.66 -8.01 -4.17
N PRO A 55 7.64 -7.93 -2.82
CA PRO A 55 8.76 -8.34 -1.98
C PRO A 55 9.12 -9.82 -2.15
N LYS A 56 10.40 -10.17 -1.99
CA LYS A 56 10.86 -11.57 -2.08
C LYS A 56 10.08 -12.49 -1.13
N GLY A 57 9.68 -13.63 -1.65
CA GLY A 57 8.99 -14.67 -0.87
C GLY A 57 7.48 -14.50 -0.77
N ARG A 58 6.90 -13.49 -1.42
CA ARG A 58 5.45 -13.33 -1.58
C ARG A 58 5.08 -13.62 -3.03
N SER A 59 4.51 -14.78 -3.28
CA SER A 59 4.07 -15.19 -4.62
C SER A 59 2.68 -14.68 -5.00
N ASN A 60 1.93 -14.13 -4.04
CA ASN A 60 0.51 -13.78 -4.22
C ASN A 60 0.24 -12.28 -4.33
N ASP A 61 1.26 -11.42 -4.25
CA ASP A 61 1.05 -9.97 -4.24
C ASP A 61 0.45 -9.45 -5.55
N GLU A 62 0.77 -10.09 -6.68
CA GLU A 62 0.14 -9.76 -7.96
C GLU A 62 -1.36 -10.10 -7.95
N ALA A 63 -1.73 -11.26 -7.41
CA ALA A 63 -3.13 -11.65 -7.29
C ALA A 63 -3.89 -10.73 -6.32
N GLU A 64 -3.23 -10.27 -5.26
CA GLU A 64 -3.79 -9.29 -4.34
C GLU A 64 -4.02 -7.94 -5.02
N GLU A 65 -3.05 -7.41 -5.77
CA GLU A 65 -3.17 -6.15 -6.51
C GLU A 65 -4.28 -6.22 -7.55
N VAL A 66 -4.34 -7.31 -8.33
CA VAL A 66 -5.43 -7.56 -9.29
C VAL A 66 -6.78 -7.58 -8.59
N LEU A 67 -6.87 -8.25 -7.44
CA LEU A 67 -8.11 -8.35 -6.69
C LEU A 67 -8.55 -7.00 -6.11
N ILE A 68 -7.61 -6.19 -5.63
CA ILE A 68 -7.88 -4.82 -5.15
C ILE A 68 -8.43 -3.96 -6.29
N CYS A 69 -7.73 -3.91 -7.42
CA CYS A 69 -8.14 -3.12 -8.58
C CYS A 69 -9.51 -3.56 -9.10
N TYR A 70 -9.77 -4.87 -9.13
CA TYR A 70 -11.07 -5.40 -9.53
C TYR A 70 -12.18 -5.01 -8.55
N ASN A 71 -11.97 -5.19 -7.25
CA ASN A 71 -12.99 -4.92 -6.24
C ASN A 71 -13.24 -3.42 -6.03
N ARG A 72 -12.21 -2.57 -6.18
CA ARG A 72 -12.28 -1.14 -5.94
C ARG A 72 -12.54 -0.31 -7.20
N GLY A 73 -12.06 -0.79 -8.34
CA GLY A 73 -12.10 -0.03 -9.60
C GLY A 73 -12.86 -0.74 -10.73
N GLY A 74 -13.21 -2.01 -10.57
CA GLY A 74 -13.93 -2.79 -11.60
C GLY A 74 -13.05 -3.17 -12.80
N PHE A 75 -11.71 -3.17 -12.67
CA PHE A 75 -10.78 -3.47 -13.76
C PHE A 75 -9.67 -4.42 -13.34
N ILE A 76 -9.02 -5.04 -14.33
CA ILE A 76 -7.81 -5.83 -14.16
C ILE A 76 -6.63 -4.94 -14.57
N PRO A 77 -5.66 -4.67 -13.67
CA PRO A 77 -4.53 -3.80 -13.97
C PRO A 77 -3.58 -4.44 -14.98
N ASN A 78 -3.05 -3.63 -15.90
CA ASN A 78 -1.95 -4.05 -16.76
C ASN A 78 -0.62 -3.91 -16.01
N ILE A 79 -0.14 -4.98 -15.38
CA ILE A 79 1.08 -4.97 -14.58
C ILE A 79 2.28 -5.20 -15.51
N ILE A 80 3.09 -4.17 -15.73
CA ILE A 80 4.23 -4.20 -16.63
C ILE A 80 5.57 -4.43 -15.91
N LEU A 81 5.71 -3.97 -14.66
CA LEU A 81 6.92 -4.14 -13.85
C LEU A 81 6.58 -4.60 -12.43
N ARG A 82 7.50 -5.39 -11.86
CA ARG A 82 7.39 -5.94 -10.50
C ARG A 82 8.70 -5.71 -9.78
N GLU A 83 8.67 -4.88 -8.75
CA GLU A 83 9.86 -4.45 -8.04
C GLU A 83 9.83 -4.86 -6.57
N GLN A 84 11.00 -5.03 -5.98
CA GLN A 84 11.13 -5.47 -4.58
C GLN A 84 11.29 -4.29 -3.62
N GLU A 85 11.74 -3.16 -4.13
CA GLU A 85 12.11 -1.99 -3.35
C GLU A 85 11.28 -0.78 -3.79
N VAL A 86 10.72 -0.06 -2.82
CA VAL A 86 9.92 1.16 -3.08
C VAL A 86 10.70 2.18 -3.91
N GLN A 87 12.00 2.33 -3.65
CA GLN A 87 12.84 3.29 -4.36
C GLN A 87 12.91 3.00 -5.86
N THR A 88 12.96 1.71 -6.24
CA THR A 88 12.96 1.29 -7.65
C THR A 88 11.61 1.60 -8.30
N VAL A 89 10.50 1.28 -7.63
CA VAL A 89 9.15 1.64 -8.09
C VAL A 89 9.06 3.16 -8.35
N LEU A 90 9.51 3.98 -7.39
CA LEU A 90 9.43 5.45 -7.53
C LEU A 90 10.32 5.97 -8.67
N LEU A 91 11.49 5.37 -8.89
CA LEU A 91 12.38 5.71 -9.99
C LEU A 91 11.71 5.41 -11.34
N GLU A 92 11.13 4.24 -11.50
CA GLU A 92 10.46 3.81 -12.73
C GLU A 92 9.22 4.65 -13.03
N VAL A 93 8.41 4.98 -12.00
CA VAL A 93 7.31 5.94 -12.15
C VAL A 93 7.85 7.30 -12.60
N SER A 94 8.93 7.81 -11.98
CA SER A 94 9.51 9.10 -12.34
C SER A 94 10.05 9.14 -13.78
N ALA A 95 10.46 7.98 -14.31
CA ALA A 95 10.88 7.80 -15.69
C ALA A 95 9.71 7.66 -16.69
N GLY A 96 8.47 7.63 -16.21
CA GLY A 96 7.26 7.57 -17.04
C GLY A 96 6.92 6.18 -17.54
N PHE A 97 7.44 5.11 -16.91
CA PHE A 97 7.13 3.74 -17.34
C PHE A 97 5.71 3.33 -16.97
N GLY A 98 5.13 3.88 -15.90
CA GLY A 98 3.79 3.57 -15.46
C GLY A 98 3.41 4.31 -14.20
N VAL A 99 2.36 3.85 -13.53
CA VAL A 99 1.87 4.37 -12.26
C VAL A 99 2.02 3.33 -11.15
N ALA A 100 2.03 3.77 -9.90
CA ALA A 100 2.01 2.87 -8.75
C ALA A 100 0.97 3.30 -7.72
N ILE A 101 0.48 2.35 -6.93
CA ILE A 101 -0.36 2.62 -5.76
C ILE A 101 0.43 2.21 -4.52
N LEU A 102 0.69 3.15 -3.63
CA LEU A 102 1.51 2.94 -2.45
C LEU A 102 0.86 3.61 -1.22
N PRO A 103 1.06 3.06 -0.01
CA PRO A 103 0.60 3.72 1.20
C PRO A 103 1.37 5.02 1.46
N GLU A 104 0.73 5.98 2.10
CA GLU A 104 1.26 7.32 2.35
C GLU A 104 2.64 7.30 3.03
N TYR A 105 2.87 6.41 4.00
CA TYR A 105 4.16 6.32 4.70
C TYR A 105 5.33 5.95 3.77
N ALA A 106 5.07 5.21 2.68
CA ALA A 106 6.10 4.83 1.71
C ALA A 106 6.52 6.00 0.82
N VAL A 107 5.65 7.00 0.64
CA VAL A 107 5.85 8.12 -0.28
C VAL A 107 5.95 9.49 0.39
N ARG A 108 5.74 9.59 1.71
CA ARG A 108 5.68 10.87 2.44
C ARG A 108 6.92 11.76 2.24
N TYR A 109 8.09 11.15 2.18
CA TYR A 109 9.36 11.87 2.00
C TYR A 109 9.63 12.30 0.55
N TYR A 110 8.83 11.82 -0.40
CA TYR A 110 8.94 12.10 -1.83
C TYR A 110 7.89 13.08 -2.34
N ARG A 111 6.97 13.55 -1.48
CA ARG A 111 5.90 14.49 -1.87
C ARG A 111 6.42 15.78 -2.54
N ASN A 112 7.60 16.23 -2.13
CA ASN A 112 8.24 17.42 -2.70
C ASN A 112 9.28 17.07 -3.78
N ALA A 113 9.39 15.82 -4.18
CA ALA A 113 10.26 15.42 -5.28
C ALA A 113 9.69 15.96 -6.59
N ARG A 114 10.51 16.71 -7.32
CA ARG A 114 10.07 17.38 -8.57
C ARG A 114 9.71 16.41 -9.71
N ASN A 115 10.06 15.15 -9.55
CA ASN A 115 9.90 14.10 -10.54
C ASN A 115 8.77 13.11 -10.21
N LEU A 116 7.92 13.42 -9.22
CA LEU A 116 6.76 12.61 -8.83
C LEU A 116 5.57 13.49 -8.49
N VAL A 117 4.38 13.02 -8.83
CA VAL A 117 3.09 13.57 -8.39
C VAL A 117 2.38 12.52 -7.56
N ILE A 118 2.00 12.88 -6.34
CA ILE A 118 1.40 11.96 -5.38
C ILE A 118 -0.02 12.44 -5.08
N VAL A 119 -1.01 11.66 -5.49
CA VAL A 119 -2.43 12.01 -5.42
C VAL A 119 -3.15 11.05 -4.47
N PRO A 120 -3.94 11.53 -3.50
CA PRO A 120 -4.71 10.67 -2.62
C PRO A 120 -5.74 9.83 -3.38
N LEU A 121 -5.88 8.56 -2.98
CA LEU A 121 -6.98 7.72 -3.46
C LEU A 121 -8.18 7.84 -2.52
N VAL A 122 -9.37 7.94 -3.12
CA VAL A 122 -10.65 8.00 -2.41
C VAL A 122 -11.59 6.92 -2.91
N ARG A 123 -12.52 6.53 -2.06
CA ARG A 123 -13.65 5.64 -2.37
C ARG A 123 -14.75 6.41 -3.10
N GLU A 124 -15.76 5.69 -3.57
CA GLU A 124 -16.93 6.29 -4.23
C GLU A 124 -17.71 7.26 -3.33
N ASP A 125 -17.70 7.04 -2.02
CA ASP A 125 -18.34 7.92 -1.03
C ASP A 125 -17.48 9.15 -0.66
N GLY A 126 -16.31 9.31 -1.29
CA GLY A 126 -15.37 10.40 -1.03
C GLY A 126 -14.46 10.18 0.19
N SER A 127 -14.64 9.09 0.95
CA SER A 127 -13.74 8.76 2.05
C SER A 127 -12.37 8.33 1.51
N ALA A 128 -11.30 8.56 2.30
CA ALA A 128 -9.96 8.13 1.90
C ALA A 128 -9.88 6.60 1.76
N GLU A 129 -9.26 6.12 0.69
CA GLU A 129 -8.85 4.72 0.58
C GLU A 129 -7.69 4.48 1.54
N GLN A 130 -7.74 3.39 2.33
CA GLN A 130 -6.83 3.21 3.45
C GLN A 130 -6.31 1.79 3.54
N LEU A 131 -5.07 1.67 4.05
CA LEU A 131 -4.40 0.43 4.40
C LEU A 131 -4.25 0.33 5.92
N ASP A 132 -4.68 -0.78 6.51
CA ASP A 132 -4.47 -1.07 7.92
C ASP A 132 -3.09 -1.73 8.11
N LEU A 133 -2.28 -1.12 8.97
CA LEU A 133 -1.04 -1.72 9.45
C LEU A 133 -1.35 -2.53 10.71
N GLU A 134 -1.04 -3.80 10.67
CA GLU A 134 -1.25 -4.73 11.76
C GLU A 134 0.04 -5.44 12.17
N ILE A 135 0.16 -5.82 13.43
CA ILE A 135 1.15 -6.76 13.90
C ILE A 135 0.50 -8.13 14.11
N GLY A 136 1.08 -9.18 13.50
CA GLY A 136 0.60 -10.55 13.64
C GLY A 136 1.65 -11.47 14.27
N TRP A 137 1.19 -12.44 15.06
CA TRP A 137 2.03 -13.50 15.64
C TRP A 137 1.26 -14.82 15.70
N LYS A 138 1.99 -15.92 15.64
CA LYS A 138 1.38 -17.24 15.79
C LYS A 138 0.78 -17.37 17.18
N ARG A 139 -0.45 -17.87 17.29
CA ARG A 139 -1.17 -18.09 18.56
C ARG A 139 -0.38 -18.95 19.55
N GLU A 140 0.35 -19.93 19.03
CA GLU A 140 1.18 -20.84 19.83
C GLU A 140 2.58 -20.29 20.16
N ASN A 141 2.88 -19.05 19.78
CA ASN A 141 4.21 -18.50 19.99
C ASN A 141 4.44 -18.17 21.47
N LYS A 142 5.33 -18.96 22.08
CA LYS A 142 5.69 -18.85 23.51
C LYS A 142 6.88 -17.90 23.76
N ASN A 143 7.28 -17.10 22.78
CA ASN A 143 8.38 -16.16 22.97
C ASN A 143 7.95 -15.01 23.92
N PRO A 144 8.58 -14.88 25.11
CA PRO A 144 8.19 -13.87 26.10
C PRO A 144 8.43 -12.42 25.60
N ALA A 145 9.19 -12.23 24.52
CA ALA A 145 9.40 -10.92 23.91
C ALA A 145 8.08 -10.38 23.30
N ILE A 146 7.15 -11.26 22.87
CA ILE A 146 5.87 -10.81 22.33
C ILE A 146 5.02 -10.17 23.42
N GLU A 147 4.92 -10.79 24.60
CA GLU A 147 4.16 -10.22 25.72
C GLU A 147 4.72 -8.86 26.14
N LYS A 148 6.05 -8.74 26.20
CA LYS A 148 6.73 -7.47 26.51
C LYS A 148 6.46 -6.41 25.45
N LEU A 149 6.53 -6.77 24.17
CA LEU A 149 6.22 -5.87 23.07
C LEU A 149 4.77 -5.40 23.13
N LEU A 150 3.82 -6.32 23.32
CA LEU A 150 2.40 -5.98 23.41
C LEU A 150 2.08 -5.11 24.65
N ALA A 151 2.73 -5.36 25.76
CA ALA A 151 2.61 -4.54 26.98
C ALA A 151 3.16 -3.13 26.73
N TRP A 152 4.34 -3.03 26.10
CA TRP A 152 4.95 -1.75 25.73
C TRP A 152 4.06 -0.95 24.77
N MET A 153 3.49 -1.62 23.76
CA MET A 153 2.59 -1.01 22.78
C MET A 153 1.27 -0.50 23.39
N LYS A 154 0.82 -1.03 24.54
CA LYS A 154 -0.36 -0.54 25.26
C LYS A 154 -0.12 0.80 25.93
N THR A 155 1.13 1.10 26.29
CA THR A 155 1.52 2.29 27.05
C THR A 155 2.11 3.39 26.17
N HIS A 156 2.46 3.04 24.93
CA HIS A 156 3.03 3.97 23.95
C HIS A 156 2.06 4.02 22.76
N GLU A 157 1.19 5.03 22.74
CA GLU A 157 0.47 5.35 21.50
C GLU A 157 1.49 5.72 20.44
N TYR A 158 1.37 5.11 19.27
CA TYR A 158 2.13 5.52 18.09
C TYR A 158 1.58 6.88 17.61
N THR A 159 1.85 7.91 18.38
CA THR A 159 1.76 9.29 17.91
C THR A 159 2.99 9.58 17.06
N GLU A 160 2.78 10.18 15.90
CA GLU A 160 3.81 10.56 14.92
C GLU A 160 4.97 11.33 15.52
#